data_5e8419cc215be3a7573ef442dc56fcf6
#
_entry.id   5e8419cc215be3a7573ef442dc56fcf6
#
_cell.length_a   1.000
_cell.length_b   1.000
_cell.length_c   1.000
_cell.angle_alpha   90.00
_cell.angle_beta   90.00
_cell.angle_gamma   90.00
#
_symmetry.space_group_name_H-M   'P 1'
#
loop_
_entity.id
_entity.type
_entity.pdbx_description
1 polymer ?
#
loop_
_entity_poly.entity_id
_entity_poly.type
_entity_poly.pdbx_seq_one_letter_code
_entity_poly.pdbx_strand_id
1 'polypeptide(L)'
;MQMHSLKLKKPLAVIDLETTGINVAKDRIIEICVAKANIDGSVEVKTKRINPGMPIPIESSLIHGIYDEDVKDEPTFKQLARSLAQFLEGCDLAGFNSNRFDIPMLVEEFLRVDSDLFDMKNRK
;
A
#
# COMPACT_ATOMS: atom_id res chain seq x y z
N MET A 1 5.61 13.52 15.45
CA MET A 1 4.24 13.52 15.99
C MET A 1 4.15 12.53 17.14
N GLN A 2 3.56 12.95 18.22
CA GLN A 2 3.41 12.07 19.39
C GLN A 2 2.08 11.32 19.27
N MET A 3 2.13 10.13 18.70
CA MET A 3 0.93 9.32 18.48
C MET A 3 0.23 8.93 19.77
N HIS A 4 1.00 8.70 20.84
CA HIS A 4 0.45 8.28 22.13
C HIS A 4 -0.40 9.36 22.82
N SER A 5 -0.29 10.63 22.39
CA SER A 5 -1.12 11.70 22.95
C SER A 5 -2.50 11.79 22.30
N LEU A 6 -2.73 11.04 21.21
CA LEU A 6 -4.01 10.99 20.54
C LEU A 6 -4.92 9.97 21.24
N LYS A 7 -6.17 10.35 21.44
CA LYS A 7 -7.18 9.43 21.96
C LYS A 7 -7.78 8.63 20.82
N LEU A 8 -7.08 7.59 20.41
CA LEU A 8 -7.51 6.73 19.32
C LEU A 8 -8.56 5.73 19.80
N LYS A 9 -9.66 5.62 19.06
CA LYS A 9 -10.65 4.56 19.28
C LYS A 9 -10.32 3.31 18.47
N LYS A 10 -9.56 3.48 17.41
CA LYS A 10 -9.06 2.41 16.54
C LYS A 10 -7.60 2.68 16.25
N PRO A 11 -6.82 1.66 15.92
CA PRO A 11 -5.46 1.91 15.44
C PRO A 11 -5.50 2.80 14.19
N LEU A 12 -4.49 3.65 14.05
CA LEU A 12 -4.34 4.51 12.88
C LEU A 12 -3.17 4.01 12.04
N ALA A 13 -3.44 3.65 10.79
CA ALA A 13 -2.40 3.25 9.85
C ALA A 13 -2.11 4.42 8.92
N VAL A 14 -0.88 4.93 8.98
CA VAL A 14 -0.40 5.99 8.09
C VAL A 14 0.32 5.31 6.93
N ILE A 15 -0.14 5.57 5.72
CA ILE A 15 0.30 4.90 4.49
C ILE A 15 1.17 5.84 3.67
N ASP A 16 2.34 5.36 3.26
CA ASP A 16 3.23 6.05 2.33
C ASP A 16 3.56 5.10 1.19
N LEU A 17 3.35 5.54 -0.04
CA LEU A 17 3.54 4.72 -1.23
C LEU A 17 4.57 5.31 -2.17
N GLU A 18 5.35 4.43 -2.81
CA GLU A 18 6.05 4.73 -4.05
C GLU A 18 5.34 3.97 -5.16
N THR A 19 5.13 4.62 -6.30
CA THR A 19 4.30 4.10 -7.39
C THR A 19 4.96 4.30 -8.74
N THR A 20 4.41 3.64 -9.77
CA THR A 20 4.86 3.86 -11.15
C THR A 20 4.43 5.23 -11.69
N GLY A 21 3.46 5.89 -11.06
CA GLY A 21 2.96 7.20 -11.47
C GLY A 21 1.75 7.59 -10.64
N ILE A 22 1.06 8.63 -11.07
CA ILE A 22 -0.04 9.23 -10.30
C ILE A 22 -1.43 8.88 -10.83
N ASN A 23 -1.52 8.05 -11.86
CA ASN A 23 -2.81 7.64 -12.43
C ASN A 23 -3.32 6.41 -11.68
N VAL A 24 -4.31 6.61 -10.81
CA VAL A 24 -4.85 5.55 -9.94
C VAL A 24 -5.38 4.35 -10.76
N ALA A 25 -5.92 4.61 -11.95
CA ALA A 25 -6.49 3.54 -12.78
C ALA A 25 -5.41 2.70 -13.48
N LYS A 26 -4.26 3.26 -13.78
CA LYS A 26 -3.22 2.61 -14.60
C LYS A 26 -1.96 2.28 -13.82
N ASP A 27 -1.61 3.09 -12.85
CA ASP A 27 -0.35 2.92 -12.14
C ASP A 27 -0.47 1.93 -10.99
N ARG A 28 0.70 1.46 -10.55
CA ARG A 28 0.79 0.39 -9.56
C ARG A 28 1.73 0.79 -8.44
N ILE A 29 1.53 0.17 -7.29
CA ILE A 29 2.39 0.37 -6.13
C ILE A 29 3.69 -0.40 -6.32
N ILE A 30 4.82 0.25 -6.02
CA ILE A 30 6.16 -0.33 -6.05
C ILE A 30 6.67 -0.59 -4.64
N GLU A 31 6.32 0.27 -3.71
CA GLU A 31 6.70 0.13 -2.32
C GLU A 31 5.60 0.69 -1.43
N ILE A 32 5.33 -0.01 -0.34
CA ILE A 32 4.38 0.45 0.66
C ILE A 32 5.06 0.48 2.02
N CYS A 33 4.91 1.59 2.72
CA CYS A 33 5.30 1.73 4.11
C CYS A 33 4.06 2.05 4.94
N VAL A 34 3.82 1.25 5.98
CA VAL A 34 2.69 1.47 6.88
C VAL A 34 3.23 1.66 8.28
N ALA A 35 2.90 2.79 8.88
CA ALA A 35 3.14 3.05 10.29
C ALA A 35 1.81 2.93 11.02
N LYS A 36 1.66 1.89 11.83
CA LYS A 36 0.41 1.59 12.55
C LYS A 36 0.56 2.02 13.99
N ALA A 37 -0.18 3.07 14.36
CA ALA A 37 -0.24 3.56 15.73
C ALA A 37 -1.37 2.84 16.44
N ASN A 38 -1.04 2.04 17.43
CA ASN A 38 -2.00 1.27 18.22
C ASN A 38 -2.63 2.10 19.32
N ILE A 39 -3.76 1.63 19.83
CA ILE A 39 -4.51 2.32 20.89
C ILE A 39 -3.65 2.50 22.16
N ASP A 40 -2.78 1.54 22.43
CA ASP A 40 -1.89 1.55 23.60
C ASP A 40 -0.68 2.49 23.46
N GLY A 41 -0.56 3.19 22.32
CA GLY A 41 0.54 4.11 22.05
C GLY A 41 1.73 3.48 21.35
N SER A 42 1.75 2.16 21.17
CA SER A 42 2.83 1.50 20.43
C SER A 42 2.69 1.76 18.93
N VAL A 43 3.80 1.69 18.21
CA VAL A 43 3.83 1.89 16.75
C VAL A 43 4.54 0.71 16.11
N GLU A 44 3.88 0.12 15.11
CA GLU A 44 4.46 -0.93 14.27
C GLU A 44 4.69 -0.38 12.87
N VAL A 45 5.86 -0.61 12.30
CA VAL A 45 6.18 -0.16 10.95
C VAL A 45 6.46 -1.37 10.07
N LYS A 46 5.81 -1.42 8.92
CA LYS A 46 6.03 -2.47 7.93
C LYS A 46 6.30 -1.83 6.58
N THR A 47 7.41 -2.21 5.94
CA THR A 47 7.78 -1.73 4.61
C THR A 47 7.95 -2.93 3.69
N LYS A 48 7.33 -2.88 2.52
CA LYS A 48 7.41 -3.94 1.51
C LYS A 48 7.61 -3.36 0.13
N ARG A 49 8.58 -3.89 -0.62
CA ARG A 49 8.68 -3.65 -2.05
C ARG A 49 7.81 -4.64 -2.80
N ILE A 50 7.30 -4.18 -3.93
CA ILE A 50 6.28 -4.91 -4.69
C ILE A 50 6.66 -4.88 -6.16
N ASN A 51 6.59 -6.04 -6.80
CA ASN A 51 6.71 -6.11 -8.26
C ASN A 51 5.40 -5.55 -8.85
N PRO A 52 5.45 -4.41 -9.56
CA PRO A 52 4.24 -3.76 -10.06
C PRO A 52 3.61 -4.46 -11.25
N GLY A 53 4.30 -5.44 -11.86
CA GLY A 53 3.79 -6.13 -13.04
C GLY A 53 3.77 -5.28 -14.30
N MET A 54 4.45 -4.15 -14.29
CA MET A 54 4.60 -3.26 -15.43
C MET A 54 5.95 -2.55 -15.35
N PRO A 55 6.48 -2.04 -16.48
CA PRO A 55 7.72 -1.27 -16.45
C PRO A 55 7.53 0.02 -15.62
N ILE A 56 8.57 0.38 -14.87
CA ILE A 56 8.57 1.63 -14.11
C ILE A 56 9.04 2.75 -15.06
N PRO A 57 8.22 3.79 -15.29
CA PRO A 57 8.67 4.92 -16.11
C PRO A 57 9.93 5.54 -15.53
N ILE A 58 10.88 5.91 -16.38
CA ILE A 58 12.16 6.44 -15.93
C ILE A 58 11.98 7.72 -15.09
N GLU A 59 10.99 8.53 -15.42
CA GLU A 59 10.69 9.75 -14.65
C GLU A 59 10.37 9.42 -13.20
N SER A 60 9.66 8.33 -12.97
CA SER A 60 9.31 7.87 -11.63
C SER A 60 10.54 7.36 -10.90
N SER A 61 11.34 6.52 -11.57
CA SER A 61 12.58 5.99 -11.00
C SER A 61 13.56 7.09 -10.59
N LEU A 62 13.63 8.17 -11.36
CA LEU A 62 14.50 9.29 -11.05
C LEU A 62 14.04 10.03 -9.77
N ILE A 63 12.75 9.95 -9.44
CA ILE A 63 12.22 10.59 -8.24
C ILE A 63 12.44 9.72 -7.01
N HIS A 64 12.04 8.44 -7.05
CA HIS A 64 12.07 7.59 -5.86
C HIS A 64 13.27 6.62 -5.81
N GLY A 65 14.05 6.55 -6.87
CA GLY A 65 15.26 5.72 -6.88
C GLY A 65 15.04 4.23 -7.01
N ILE A 66 13.82 3.79 -7.32
CA ILE A 66 13.50 2.37 -7.49
C ILE A 66 13.37 2.07 -8.98
N TYR A 67 14.10 1.06 -9.43
CA TYR A 67 14.18 0.66 -10.84
C TYR A 67 13.60 -0.73 -11.02
N ASP A 68 13.35 -1.12 -12.28
CA ASP A 68 12.77 -2.43 -12.60
C ASP A 68 13.55 -3.58 -11.97
N GLU A 69 14.88 -3.50 -11.96
CA GLU A 69 15.72 -4.54 -11.38
C GLU A 69 15.52 -4.70 -9.88
N ASP A 70 15.15 -3.62 -9.19
CA ASP A 70 14.99 -3.65 -7.74
C ASP A 70 13.73 -4.40 -7.30
N VAL A 71 12.76 -4.57 -8.19
CA VAL A 71 11.46 -5.15 -7.85
C VAL A 71 11.12 -6.40 -8.65
N LYS A 72 11.95 -6.80 -9.61
CA LYS A 72 11.64 -7.95 -10.48
C LYS A 72 11.45 -9.25 -9.71
N ASP A 73 12.15 -9.43 -8.59
CA ASP A 73 12.08 -10.63 -7.77
C ASP A 73 11.23 -10.43 -6.51
N GLU A 74 10.60 -9.28 -6.37
CA GLU A 74 9.74 -8.99 -5.24
C GLU A 74 8.33 -9.56 -5.48
N PRO A 75 7.57 -9.82 -4.40
CA PRO A 75 6.21 -10.32 -4.56
C PRO A 75 5.31 -9.27 -5.22
N THR A 76 4.26 -9.77 -5.89
CA THR A 76 3.22 -8.91 -6.44
C THR A 76 2.28 -8.43 -5.32
N PHE A 77 1.49 -7.41 -5.60
CA PHE A 77 0.49 -6.96 -4.63
C PHE A 77 -0.49 -8.08 -4.29
N LYS A 78 -0.89 -8.85 -5.29
CA LYS A 78 -1.80 -9.98 -5.08
C LYS A 78 -1.26 -10.98 -4.06
N GLN A 79 0.04 -11.26 -4.10
CA GLN A 79 0.70 -12.17 -3.16
C GLN A 79 0.74 -11.60 -1.74
N LEU A 80 0.83 -10.28 -1.60
CA LEU A 80 0.90 -9.61 -0.30
C LEU A 80 -0.45 -9.19 0.26
N ALA A 81 -1.50 -9.21 -0.56
CA ALA A 81 -2.78 -8.59 -0.23
C ALA A 81 -3.39 -9.13 1.05
N ARG A 82 -3.39 -10.44 1.25
CA ARG A 82 -3.97 -11.04 2.46
C ARG A 82 -3.25 -10.60 3.73
N SER A 83 -1.93 -10.67 3.72
CA SER A 83 -1.11 -10.27 4.87
C SER A 83 -1.27 -8.78 5.16
N LEU A 84 -1.30 -7.96 4.10
CA LEU A 84 -1.47 -6.52 4.25
C LEU A 84 -2.87 -6.18 4.76
N ALA A 85 -3.90 -6.85 4.25
CA ALA A 85 -5.27 -6.64 4.71
C ALA A 85 -5.41 -6.99 6.19
N GLN A 86 -4.77 -8.07 6.65
CA GLN A 86 -4.77 -8.45 8.05
C GLN A 86 -4.08 -7.40 8.92
N PHE A 87 -2.97 -6.86 8.44
CA PHE A 87 -2.24 -5.82 9.17
C PHE A 87 -3.07 -4.54 9.31
N LEU A 88 -3.87 -4.21 8.30
CA LEU A 88 -4.71 -3.01 8.27
C LEU A 88 -6.10 -3.22 8.88
N GLU A 89 -6.46 -4.45 9.24
CA GLU A 89 -7.81 -4.76 9.72
C GLU A 89 -8.13 -3.94 10.96
N GLY A 90 -9.30 -3.31 10.96
CA GLY A 90 -9.77 -2.50 12.08
C GLY A 90 -9.09 -1.16 12.22
N CYS A 91 -8.21 -0.77 11.30
CA CYS A 91 -7.52 0.51 11.36
C CYS A 91 -8.26 1.61 10.60
N ASP A 92 -8.18 2.83 11.12
CA ASP A 92 -8.41 4.00 10.27
C ASP A 92 -7.18 4.22 9.40
N LEU A 93 -7.36 4.73 8.19
CA LEU A 93 -6.27 4.95 7.24
C LEU A 93 -6.04 6.44 7.01
N ALA A 94 -4.77 6.82 6.91
CA ALA A 94 -4.38 8.18 6.55
C ALA A 94 -3.18 8.14 5.61
N GLY A 95 -3.11 9.07 4.66
CA GLY A 95 -1.96 9.23 3.80
C GLY A 95 -0.86 10.03 4.49
N PHE A 96 0.38 9.76 4.12
CA PHE A 96 1.54 10.48 4.64
C PHE A 96 1.67 11.83 3.92
N ASN A 97 2.01 12.90 4.68
CA ASN A 97 2.17 14.26 4.15
C ASN A 97 0.98 14.75 3.31
N SER A 98 -0.24 14.34 3.66
CA SER A 98 -1.45 14.71 2.91
C SER A 98 -1.39 14.29 1.45
N ASN A 99 -0.67 13.22 1.13
CA ASN A 99 -0.58 12.69 -0.22
C ASN A 99 -1.94 12.11 -0.64
N ARG A 100 -2.56 12.78 -1.61
CA ARG A 100 -3.92 12.44 -2.06
C ARG A 100 -4.00 11.15 -2.85
N PHE A 101 -2.88 10.62 -3.31
CA PHE A 101 -2.86 9.41 -4.13
C PHE A 101 -2.80 8.13 -3.32
N ASP A 102 -2.28 8.19 -2.09
CA ASP A 102 -1.90 6.98 -1.35
C ASP A 102 -3.11 6.10 -1.05
N ILE A 103 -4.14 6.65 -0.46
CA ILE A 103 -5.32 5.86 -0.10
C ILE A 103 -6.10 5.38 -1.32
N PRO A 104 -6.42 6.24 -2.32
CA PRO A 104 -7.08 5.76 -3.53
C PRO A 104 -6.28 4.70 -4.29
N MET A 105 -4.96 4.85 -4.36
CA MET A 105 -4.09 3.88 -5.03
C MET A 105 -4.12 2.53 -4.33
N LEU A 106 -4.05 2.54 -3.00
CA LEU A 106 -4.10 1.33 -2.19
C LEU A 106 -5.46 0.62 -2.34
N VAL A 107 -6.54 1.39 -2.28
CA VAL A 107 -7.90 0.84 -2.47
C VAL A 107 -8.02 0.20 -3.84
N GLU A 108 -7.52 0.85 -4.89
CA GLU A 108 -7.59 0.30 -6.25
C GLU A 108 -6.83 -1.02 -6.37
N GLU A 109 -5.67 -1.14 -5.74
CA GLU A 109 -4.93 -2.39 -5.76
C GLU A 109 -5.70 -3.51 -5.08
N PHE A 110 -6.33 -3.23 -3.95
CA PHE A 110 -7.16 -4.23 -3.27
C PHE A 110 -8.39 -4.62 -4.10
N LEU A 111 -9.02 -3.65 -4.76
CA LEU A 111 -10.18 -3.92 -5.62
C LEU A 111 -9.82 -4.84 -6.78
N ARG A 112 -8.63 -4.69 -7.37
CA ARG A 112 -8.16 -5.57 -8.43
C ARG A 112 -8.04 -7.02 -7.94
N VAL A 113 -7.52 -7.20 -6.73
CA VAL A 113 -7.39 -8.53 -6.13
C VAL A 113 -8.77 -9.12 -5.82
N ASP A 114 -9.66 -8.34 -5.25
CA ASP A 114 -11.02 -8.78 -4.94
C ASP A 114 -11.80 -9.16 -6.19
N SER A 115 -11.66 -8.38 -7.27
CA SER A 115 -12.30 -8.70 -8.56
C SER A 115 -11.84 -10.06 -9.07
N ASP A 116 -10.54 -10.35 -9.00
CA ASP A 116 -10.00 -11.64 -9.41
C ASP A 116 -10.59 -12.77 -8.57
N LEU A 117 -10.64 -12.59 -7.27
CA LEU A 117 -11.20 -13.59 -6.36
C LEU A 117 -12.70 -13.79 -6.60
N PHE A 118 -13.42 -12.70 -6.81
CA PHE A 118 -14.86 -12.74 -7.11
C PHE A 118 -15.12 -13.51 -8.38
N ASP A 119 -14.37 -13.23 -9.44
CA ASP A 119 -14.51 -13.92 -10.72
C ASP A 119 -14.28 -15.43 -10.57
N MET A 120 -13.26 -15.82 -9.82
CA MET A 120 -12.99 -17.23 -9.55
C MET A 120 -14.13 -17.92 -8.82
N LYS A 121 -14.72 -17.24 -7.82
CA LYS A 121 -15.84 -17.80 -7.04
C LYS A 121 -17.10 -17.96 -7.87
N ASN A 122 -17.31 -17.11 -8.85
CA ASN A 122 -18.52 -17.09 -9.67
C ASN A 122 -18.43 -17.95 -10.93
N ARG A 123 -17.33 -18.65 -11.12
CA ARG A 123 -17.11 -19.56 -12.27
C ARG A 123 -17.57 -21.00 -11.99
N LYS A 124 -18.38 -21.17 -11.03
CA LYS A 124 -18.86 -22.50 -10.67
C LYS A 124 -19.72 -23.12 -11.78
#